data_5ea67c2ff58194f2b4e4b62066922665
#
_entry.id   5ea67c2ff58194f2b4e4b62066922665
#
_cell.length_a   1.000
_cell.length_b   1.000
_cell.length_c   1.000
_cell.angle_alpha   90.00
_cell.angle_beta   90.00
_cell.angle_gamma   90.00
#
_symmetry.space_group_name_H-M   'P 1'
#
loop_
_entity.id
_entity.type
_entity.pdbx_description
1 polymer ?
#
loop_
_entity_poly.entity_id
_entity_poly.type
_entity_poly.pdbx_seq_one_letter_code
_entity_poly.pdbx_strand_id
1 'polypeptide(L)'
;MATQAIIEGFEETLWIDADMVFDVEAVERIRFHHQPIVAGLYSKRGGRAFTSAFMPPTEEVSLGEQGGMMELSYAATGFLRVKREAYITIQKNQRLPVCNEMFGNVPVIPFFEPMTIEHEESHWCLGEDYSFSERARRAGLKIFADTTLRLWHVGDYCYGWEDVGNRIQRVNSLTVRCSSNPSRPSSGTGADVPD
;
A
#
# COMPACT_ATOMS: atom_id res chain seq x y z
N MET A 1 -18.62 -1.97 1.76
CA MET A 1 -18.18 -0.76 1.02
C MET A 1 -18.07 -1.02 -0.48
N ALA A 2 -17.21 -1.90 -1.01
CA ALA A 2 -17.12 -2.16 -2.47
C ALA A 2 -18.45 -2.57 -3.11
N THR A 3 -19.16 -3.53 -2.51
CA THR A 3 -20.48 -3.97 -2.97
C THR A 3 -21.49 -2.81 -2.97
N GLN A 4 -21.49 -2.00 -1.93
CA GLN A 4 -22.38 -0.85 -1.82
C GLN A 4 -22.11 0.17 -2.93
N ALA A 5 -20.85 0.45 -3.22
CA ALA A 5 -20.46 1.34 -4.31
C ALA A 5 -20.97 0.84 -5.67
N ILE A 6 -20.93 -0.48 -5.90
CA ILE A 6 -21.46 -1.09 -7.12
C ILE A 6 -22.98 -0.91 -7.20
N ILE A 7 -23.70 -1.16 -6.11
CA ILE A 7 -25.17 -1.05 -6.03
C ILE A 7 -25.62 0.40 -6.25
N GLU A 8 -24.94 1.35 -5.65
CA GLU A 8 -25.23 2.78 -5.77
C GLU A 8 -24.78 3.40 -7.10
N GLY A 9 -24.09 2.63 -7.93
CA GLY A 9 -23.72 3.05 -9.28
C GLY A 9 -22.47 3.94 -9.36
N PHE A 10 -21.63 3.97 -8.32
CA PHE A 10 -20.37 4.69 -8.39
C PHE A 10 -19.44 4.08 -9.46
N GLU A 11 -18.78 4.94 -10.22
CA GLU A 11 -17.88 4.53 -11.30
C GLU A 11 -16.54 3.96 -10.77
N GLU A 12 -16.13 4.38 -9.59
CA GLU A 12 -14.87 3.95 -8.96
C GLU A 12 -14.95 4.05 -7.45
N THR A 13 -14.04 3.37 -6.78
CA THR A 13 -13.76 3.54 -5.35
C THR A 13 -12.31 3.95 -5.15
N LEU A 14 -12.07 4.80 -4.17
CA LEU A 14 -10.74 5.10 -3.67
C LEU A 14 -10.65 4.67 -2.21
N TRP A 15 -9.81 3.69 -1.96
CA TRP A 15 -9.49 3.18 -0.64
C TRP A 15 -8.33 3.97 -0.07
N ILE A 16 -8.52 4.52 1.12
CA ILE A 16 -7.49 5.28 1.83
C ILE A 16 -7.53 4.83 3.29
N ASP A 17 -6.41 4.31 3.79
CA ASP A 17 -6.30 3.98 5.21
C ASP A 17 -6.21 5.27 6.04
N ALA A 18 -6.75 5.22 7.26
CA ALA A 18 -6.83 6.39 8.13
C ALA A 18 -5.46 6.94 8.58
N ASP A 19 -4.40 6.18 8.37
CA ASP A 19 -3.02 6.52 8.70
C ASP A 19 -2.17 6.86 7.46
N MET A 20 -2.81 7.16 6.35
CA MET A 20 -2.13 7.65 5.15
C MET A 20 -2.11 9.18 5.10
N VAL A 21 -0.95 9.74 4.76
CA VAL A 21 -0.78 11.16 4.44
C VAL A 21 -0.37 11.30 2.98
N PHE A 22 -0.99 12.24 2.30
CA PHE A 22 -0.79 12.49 0.87
C PHE A 22 -1.17 13.93 0.52
N ASP A 23 -0.65 14.42 -0.59
CA ASP A 23 -1.06 15.69 -1.16
C ASP A 23 -2.39 15.54 -1.91
N VAL A 24 -3.22 16.58 -1.91
CA VAL A 24 -4.54 16.56 -2.56
C VAL A 24 -4.45 16.15 -4.03
N GLU A 25 -3.41 16.58 -4.70
CA GLU A 25 -3.11 16.26 -6.10
C GLU A 25 -2.95 14.76 -6.35
N ALA A 26 -2.57 13.99 -5.32
CA ALA A 26 -2.44 12.54 -5.43
C ALA A 26 -3.80 11.87 -5.75
N VAL A 27 -4.89 12.40 -5.21
CA VAL A 27 -6.25 11.91 -5.48
C VAL A 27 -6.64 12.14 -6.94
N GLU A 28 -6.43 13.35 -7.43
CA GLU A 28 -6.74 13.67 -8.82
C GLU A 28 -5.87 12.86 -9.78
N ARG A 29 -4.59 12.72 -9.46
CA ARG A 29 -3.64 11.99 -10.28
C ARG A 29 -3.97 10.50 -10.37
N ILE A 30 -4.28 9.85 -9.26
CA ILE A 30 -4.62 8.41 -9.30
C ILE A 30 -5.93 8.15 -10.07
N ARG A 31 -6.87 9.10 -10.02
CA ARG A 31 -8.13 9.03 -10.76
C ARG A 31 -7.97 9.24 -12.26
N PHE A 32 -6.97 9.99 -12.67
CA PHE A 32 -6.70 10.30 -14.08
C PHE A 32 -6.27 9.07 -14.90
N HIS A 33 -5.76 8.03 -14.26
CA HIS A 33 -5.29 6.83 -14.97
C HIS A 33 -6.43 6.03 -15.61
N HIS A 34 -6.15 5.49 -16.80
CA HIS A 34 -7.12 4.66 -17.53
C HIS A 34 -7.20 3.22 -17.02
N GLN A 35 -6.16 2.72 -16.37
CA GLN A 35 -6.09 1.36 -15.84
C GLN A 35 -7.21 1.10 -14.82
N PRO A 36 -7.81 -0.11 -14.79
CA PRO A 36 -8.93 -0.40 -13.91
C PRO A 36 -8.55 -0.46 -12.42
N ILE A 37 -7.31 -0.79 -12.10
CA ILE A 37 -6.80 -0.88 -10.72
C ILE A 37 -5.44 -0.18 -10.65
N VAL A 38 -5.36 0.87 -9.83
CA VAL A 38 -4.14 1.64 -9.60
C VAL A 38 -3.94 1.90 -8.12
N ALA A 39 -2.73 1.66 -7.64
CA ALA A 39 -2.31 1.91 -6.26
C ALA A 39 -1.25 3.02 -6.19
N GLY A 40 -1.13 3.64 -5.04
CA GLY A 40 0.06 4.38 -4.65
C GLY A 40 1.03 3.48 -3.89
N LEU A 41 2.32 3.79 -3.96
CA LEU A 41 3.35 3.06 -3.22
C LEU A 41 3.70 3.76 -1.91
N TYR A 42 3.71 3.00 -0.84
CA TYR A 42 4.13 3.47 0.48
C TYR A 42 4.87 2.37 1.26
N SER A 43 5.68 2.80 2.22
CA SER A 43 6.50 1.90 3.01
C SER A 43 5.72 1.23 4.15
N LYS A 44 6.17 0.07 4.59
CA LYS A 44 5.68 -0.56 5.82
C LYS A 44 6.12 0.24 7.03
N ARG A 45 5.25 0.37 8.03
CA ARG A 45 5.62 0.93 9.34
C ARG A 45 6.66 0.03 10.01
N GLY A 46 7.76 0.63 10.42
CA GLY A 46 8.86 -0.10 11.06
C GLY A 46 9.61 -1.09 10.18
N GLY A 47 9.25 -1.21 8.91
CA GLY A 47 9.88 -2.08 7.92
C GLY A 47 10.65 -1.29 6.87
N ARG A 48 11.51 -1.99 6.13
CA ARG A 48 12.30 -1.42 5.02
C ARG A 48 11.85 -1.93 3.67
N ALA A 49 10.56 -2.15 3.52
CA ALA A 49 9.96 -2.68 2.31
C ALA A 49 8.69 -1.90 1.99
N PHE A 50 8.32 -1.91 0.73
CA PHE A 50 6.99 -1.49 0.33
C PHE A 50 5.92 -2.44 0.87
N THR A 51 4.71 -1.91 1.03
CA THR A 51 3.53 -2.71 1.39
C THR A 51 3.03 -3.54 0.22
N SER A 52 3.29 -3.09 -1.00
CA SER A 52 2.94 -3.77 -2.26
C SER A 52 4.09 -4.63 -2.78
N ALA A 53 3.79 -5.63 -3.60
CA ALA A 53 4.76 -6.49 -4.25
C ALA A 53 4.76 -6.26 -5.77
N PHE A 54 5.96 -6.13 -6.34
CA PHE A 54 6.15 -5.93 -7.77
C PHE A 54 6.07 -7.23 -8.56
N MET A 55 5.79 -7.11 -9.85
CA MET A 55 5.91 -8.25 -10.77
C MET A 55 7.38 -8.65 -10.93
N PRO A 56 7.73 -9.94 -10.84
CA PRO A 56 9.07 -10.40 -11.20
C PRO A 56 9.34 -10.21 -12.69
N PRO A 57 10.55 -9.90 -13.11
CA PRO A 57 11.77 -9.69 -12.31
C PRO A 57 12.09 -8.20 -12.07
N THR A 58 11.21 -7.46 -11.40
CA THR A 58 11.49 -6.05 -11.10
C THR A 58 12.66 -5.92 -10.13
N GLU A 59 13.77 -5.35 -10.59
CA GLU A 59 14.99 -5.13 -9.80
C GLU A 59 15.09 -3.68 -9.28
N GLU A 60 14.55 -2.72 -10.03
CA GLU A 60 14.64 -1.29 -9.72
C GLU A 60 13.28 -0.61 -9.80
N VAL A 61 13.08 0.34 -8.93
CA VAL A 61 11.88 1.19 -8.87
C VAL A 61 12.29 2.64 -8.81
N SER A 62 11.97 3.39 -9.86
CA SER A 62 12.10 4.84 -9.85
C SER A 62 10.89 5.48 -9.21
N LEU A 63 11.11 6.46 -8.34
CA LEU A 63 10.09 7.15 -7.57
C LEU A 63 10.12 8.66 -7.84
N GLY A 64 9.00 9.33 -7.64
CA GLY A 64 8.89 10.78 -7.82
C GLY A 64 8.93 11.19 -9.28
N GLU A 65 9.68 12.26 -9.62
CA GLU A 65 9.71 12.81 -10.97
C GLU A 65 10.18 11.85 -12.05
N GLN A 66 10.99 10.87 -11.68
CA GLN A 66 11.48 9.82 -12.58
C GLN A 66 10.61 8.54 -12.52
N GLY A 67 9.55 8.58 -11.75
CA GLY A 67 8.61 7.49 -11.60
C GLY A 67 7.67 7.35 -12.79
N GLY A 68 6.73 6.42 -12.65
CA GLY A 68 5.73 6.14 -13.68
C GLY A 68 4.80 5.01 -13.25
N MET A 69 4.15 4.40 -14.23
CA MET A 69 3.27 3.26 -13.98
C MET A 69 4.08 1.97 -13.95
N MET A 70 3.98 1.23 -12.85
CA MET A 70 4.63 -0.07 -12.68
C MET A 70 3.60 -1.16 -12.39
N GLU A 71 3.74 -2.32 -13.01
CA GLU A 71 2.85 -3.47 -12.76
C GLU A 71 3.20 -4.13 -11.43
N LEU A 72 2.17 -4.43 -10.64
CA LEU A 72 2.26 -5.09 -9.35
C LEU A 72 1.75 -6.53 -9.41
N SER A 73 2.37 -7.41 -8.63
CA SER A 73 1.79 -8.71 -8.29
C SER A 73 0.66 -8.54 -7.27
N TYR A 74 0.91 -7.73 -6.25
CA TYR A 74 -0.03 -7.47 -5.16
C TYR A 74 0.04 -6.00 -4.74
N ALA A 75 -1.11 -5.36 -4.64
CA ALA A 75 -1.25 -4.01 -4.14
C ALA A 75 -1.76 -4.02 -2.69
N ALA A 76 -1.25 -3.10 -1.89
CA ALA A 76 -1.85 -2.76 -0.61
C ALA A 76 -2.99 -1.76 -0.80
N THR A 77 -3.98 -1.78 0.07
CA THR A 77 -5.23 -1.00 -0.06
C THR A 77 -5.18 0.39 0.56
N GLY A 78 -4.11 0.73 1.27
CA GLY A 78 -4.00 2.02 1.96
C GLY A 78 -4.05 3.25 1.05
N PHE A 79 -3.81 3.09 -0.25
CA PHE A 79 -4.10 4.09 -1.27
C PHE A 79 -4.33 3.38 -2.61
N LEU A 80 -5.58 2.93 -2.85
CA LEU A 80 -5.94 2.09 -3.98
C LEU A 80 -7.21 2.59 -4.66
N ARG A 81 -7.11 2.91 -5.93
CA ARG A 81 -8.27 3.21 -6.78
C ARG A 81 -8.66 1.98 -7.59
N VAL A 82 -9.96 1.65 -7.57
CA VAL A 82 -10.54 0.53 -8.32
C VAL A 82 -11.76 1.01 -9.07
N LYS A 83 -11.77 0.85 -10.38
CA LYS A 83 -12.94 1.13 -11.21
C LYS A 83 -14.00 0.05 -11.03
N ARG A 84 -15.26 0.44 -11.15
CA ARG A 84 -16.42 -0.44 -11.07
C ARG A 84 -16.32 -1.66 -11.96
N GLU A 85 -15.85 -1.49 -13.19
CA GLU A 85 -15.67 -2.56 -14.16
C GLU A 85 -14.72 -3.67 -13.67
N ALA A 86 -13.71 -3.32 -12.85
CA ALA A 86 -12.80 -4.30 -12.27
C ALA A 86 -13.54 -5.21 -11.28
N TYR A 87 -14.36 -4.65 -10.40
CA TYR A 87 -15.17 -5.44 -9.47
C TYR A 87 -16.13 -6.37 -10.21
N ILE A 88 -16.83 -5.87 -11.23
CA ILE A 88 -17.76 -6.67 -12.04
C ILE A 88 -17.00 -7.83 -12.72
N THR A 89 -15.82 -7.54 -13.27
CA THR A 89 -14.98 -8.55 -13.93
C THR A 89 -14.51 -9.61 -12.93
N ILE A 90 -14.05 -9.20 -11.75
CA ILE A 90 -13.63 -10.11 -10.68
C ILE A 90 -14.81 -10.98 -10.24
N GLN A 91 -15.96 -10.38 -9.93
CA GLN A 91 -17.13 -11.12 -9.47
C GLN A 91 -17.55 -12.18 -10.48
N LYS A 92 -17.66 -11.80 -11.75
CA LYS A 92 -18.09 -12.70 -12.84
C LYS A 92 -17.08 -13.85 -13.04
N ASN A 93 -15.80 -13.51 -13.14
CA ASN A 93 -14.76 -14.49 -13.44
C ASN A 93 -14.53 -15.46 -12.29
N GLN A 94 -14.47 -14.96 -11.06
CA GLN A 94 -14.25 -15.75 -9.86
C GLN A 94 -15.56 -16.33 -9.28
N ARG A 95 -16.72 -16.05 -9.90
CA ARG A 95 -18.05 -16.51 -9.45
C ARG A 95 -18.31 -16.17 -7.99
N LEU A 96 -17.92 -14.97 -7.55
CA LEU A 96 -18.10 -14.57 -6.16
C LEU A 96 -19.60 -14.46 -5.84
N PRO A 97 -20.06 -15.10 -4.75
CA PRO A 97 -21.46 -15.06 -4.36
C PRO A 97 -21.86 -13.67 -3.86
N VAL A 98 -23.14 -13.39 -3.90
CA VAL A 98 -23.73 -12.31 -3.13
C VAL A 98 -24.19 -12.90 -1.79
N CYS A 99 -23.61 -12.44 -0.70
CA CYS A 99 -23.89 -12.91 0.64
C CYS A 99 -24.93 -12.03 1.34
N ASN A 100 -25.58 -12.55 2.39
CA ASN A 100 -26.47 -11.85 3.31
C ASN A 100 -27.84 -11.41 2.75
N GLU A 101 -28.18 -11.65 1.49
CA GLU A 101 -29.47 -11.27 0.90
C GLU A 101 -30.67 -11.89 1.64
N MET A 102 -30.52 -13.16 2.07
CA MET A 102 -31.60 -13.91 2.74
C MET A 102 -31.96 -13.36 4.12
N PHE A 103 -31.11 -12.58 4.73
CA PHE A 103 -31.28 -12.10 6.10
C PHE A 103 -31.74 -10.64 6.19
N GLY A 104 -32.12 -10.03 5.05
CA GLY A 104 -32.48 -8.61 5.01
C GLY A 104 -31.33 -7.66 5.32
N ASN A 105 -30.10 -8.16 5.38
CA ASN A 105 -28.90 -7.39 5.60
C ASN A 105 -28.38 -6.82 4.28
N VAL A 106 -27.47 -5.86 4.39
CA VAL A 106 -26.79 -5.28 3.22
C VAL A 106 -26.04 -6.40 2.48
N PRO A 107 -26.29 -6.59 1.17
CA PRO A 107 -25.60 -7.60 0.40
C PRO A 107 -24.10 -7.35 0.36
N VAL A 108 -23.31 -8.42 0.43
CA VAL A 108 -21.84 -8.36 0.42
C VAL A 108 -21.30 -9.33 -0.62
N ILE A 109 -20.42 -8.83 -1.48
CA ILE A 109 -19.60 -9.64 -2.37
C ILE A 109 -18.20 -9.69 -1.77
N PRO A 110 -17.63 -10.89 -1.50
CA PRO A 110 -16.39 -11.04 -0.73
C PRO A 110 -15.12 -10.78 -1.57
N PHE A 111 -14.98 -9.57 -2.11
CA PHE A 111 -13.82 -9.18 -2.92
C PHE A 111 -12.51 -9.27 -2.17
N PHE A 112 -12.53 -8.95 -0.89
CA PHE A 112 -11.36 -8.83 0.00
C PHE A 112 -11.27 -9.96 1.03
N GLU A 113 -12.08 -11.02 0.90
CA GLU A 113 -12.00 -12.15 1.82
C GLU A 113 -10.62 -12.82 1.70
N PRO A 114 -9.91 -13.03 2.82
CA PRO A 114 -8.64 -13.75 2.84
C PRO A 114 -8.73 -15.11 2.17
N MET A 115 -7.65 -15.53 1.52
CA MET A 115 -7.61 -16.80 0.81
C MET A 115 -6.25 -17.49 0.93
N THR A 116 -6.25 -18.81 0.86
CA THR A 116 -5.04 -19.60 0.77
C THR A 116 -4.76 -19.96 -0.69
N ILE A 117 -3.51 -19.84 -1.10
CA ILE A 117 -3.03 -20.24 -2.42
C ILE A 117 -1.88 -21.24 -2.28
N GLU A 118 -1.74 -22.13 -3.26
CA GLU A 118 -0.55 -22.96 -3.41
C GLU A 118 0.60 -22.12 -3.96
N HIS A 119 1.77 -22.28 -3.40
CA HIS A 119 2.99 -21.60 -3.82
C HIS A 119 4.18 -22.54 -3.64
N GLU A 120 4.74 -23.01 -4.75
CA GLU A 120 5.81 -24.01 -4.75
C GLU A 120 5.42 -25.26 -3.93
N GLU A 121 6.21 -25.62 -2.92
CA GLU A 121 5.96 -26.77 -2.04
C GLU A 121 5.16 -26.39 -0.76
N SER A 122 4.60 -25.18 -0.70
CA SER A 122 3.91 -24.66 0.48
C SER A 122 2.58 -23.96 0.14
N HIS A 123 1.94 -23.42 1.17
CA HIS A 123 0.72 -22.62 1.03
C HIS A 123 0.94 -21.23 1.61
N TRP A 124 0.43 -20.23 0.90
CA TRP A 124 0.36 -18.85 1.39
C TRP A 124 -1.06 -18.51 1.83
N CYS A 125 -1.20 -17.98 3.03
CA CYS A 125 -2.41 -17.33 3.48
C CYS A 125 -2.30 -15.84 3.14
N LEU A 126 -3.05 -15.39 2.16
CA LEU A 126 -3.10 -14.00 1.73
C LEU A 126 -4.08 -13.24 2.61
N GLY A 127 -3.66 -12.09 3.12
CA GLY A 127 -4.54 -11.12 3.74
C GLY A 127 -5.50 -10.48 2.73
N GLU A 128 -6.38 -9.62 3.18
CA GLU A 128 -7.44 -8.98 2.40
C GLU A 128 -6.93 -8.30 1.13
N ASP A 129 -5.88 -7.49 1.24
CA ASP A 129 -5.29 -6.73 0.14
C ASP A 129 -4.76 -7.62 -0.97
N TYR A 130 -3.97 -8.62 -0.56
CA TYR A 130 -3.35 -9.56 -1.49
C TYR A 130 -4.38 -10.54 -2.05
N SER A 131 -5.40 -10.89 -1.29
CA SER A 131 -6.51 -11.70 -1.77
C SER A 131 -7.33 -11.00 -2.86
N PHE A 132 -7.57 -9.70 -2.71
CA PHE A 132 -8.16 -8.89 -3.76
C PHE A 132 -7.29 -8.88 -5.03
N SER A 133 -6.01 -8.63 -4.85
CA SER A 133 -5.03 -8.61 -5.94
C SER A 133 -4.97 -9.95 -6.68
N GLU A 134 -4.96 -11.05 -5.95
CA GLU A 134 -4.97 -12.39 -6.52
C GLU A 134 -6.24 -12.68 -7.33
N ARG A 135 -7.42 -12.29 -6.80
CA ARG A 135 -8.68 -12.40 -7.54
C ARG A 135 -8.67 -11.56 -8.82
N ALA A 136 -8.14 -10.35 -8.76
CA ALA A 136 -8.01 -9.48 -9.93
C ALA A 136 -7.13 -10.12 -11.01
N ARG A 137 -5.96 -10.63 -10.63
CA ARG A 137 -5.03 -11.31 -11.53
C ARG A 137 -5.64 -12.57 -12.15
N ARG A 138 -6.31 -13.40 -11.36
CA ARG A 138 -7.04 -14.57 -11.85
C ARG A 138 -8.19 -14.20 -12.80
N ALA A 139 -8.75 -13.02 -12.65
CA ALA A 139 -9.74 -12.48 -13.56
C ALA A 139 -9.13 -11.85 -14.84
N GLY A 140 -7.81 -11.94 -15.02
CA GLY A 140 -7.09 -11.40 -16.18
C GLY A 140 -6.84 -9.89 -16.10
N LEU A 141 -7.06 -9.26 -14.94
CA LEU A 141 -6.79 -7.84 -14.72
C LEU A 141 -5.33 -7.63 -14.29
N LYS A 142 -4.77 -6.51 -14.75
CA LYS A 142 -3.48 -6.02 -14.30
C LYS A 142 -3.66 -4.96 -13.23
N ILE A 143 -2.75 -4.95 -12.28
CA ILE A 143 -2.70 -3.99 -11.18
C ILE A 143 -1.46 -3.13 -11.38
N PHE A 144 -1.60 -1.84 -11.26
CA PHE A 144 -0.48 -0.90 -11.43
C PHE A 144 -0.27 -0.07 -10.18
N ALA A 145 0.97 0.39 -10.00
CA ALA A 145 1.28 1.48 -9.08
C ALA A 145 1.68 2.73 -9.86
N ASP A 146 1.23 3.88 -9.42
CA ASP A 146 1.82 5.16 -9.81
C ASP A 146 2.93 5.51 -8.82
N THR A 147 4.17 5.34 -9.24
CA THR A 147 5.36 5.56 -8.42
C THR A 147 5.74 7.05 -8.31
N THR A 148 4.98 7.93 -8.96
CA THR A 148 5.17 9.37 -8.83
C THR A 148 4.40 9.96 -7.67
N LEU A 149 3.41 9.23 -7.13
CA LEU A 149 2.59 9.68 -6.00
C LEU A 149 3.40 9.63 -4.70
N ARG A 150 3.57 10.79 -4.08
CA ARG A 150 4.22 10.89 -2.78
C ARG A 150 3.23 10.57 -1.67
N LEU A 151 3.47 9.46 -0.96
CA LEU A 151 2.64 8.99 0.15
C LEU A 151 3.49 8.75 1.40
N TRP A 152 2.87 8.92 2.55
CA TRP A 152 3.46 8.60 3.85
C TRP A 152 2.51 7.72 4.66
N HIS A 153 3.07 6.76 5.37
CA HIS A 153 2.36 5.86 6.26
C HIS A 153 2.65 6.28 7.71
N VAL A 154 1.68 6.77 8.41
CA VAL A 154 1.83 7.32 9.76
C VAL A 154 1.78 6.23 10.81
N GLY A 155 2.73 6.27 11.74
CA GLY A 155 2.79 5.47 12.95
C GLY A 155 3.43 6.33 14.04
N ASP A 156 4.36 5.78 14.80
CA ASP A 156 5.20 6.56 15.71
C ASP A 156 6.07 7.58 14.96
N TYR A 157 6.13 7.42 13.68
CA TYR A 157 6.87 8.21 12.74
C TYR A 157 6.14 8.22 11.38
N CYS A 158 6.40 9.24 10.55
CA CYS A 158 5.84 9.35 9.22
C CYS A 158 6.77 8.67 8.20
N TYR A 159 6.45 7.43 7.84
CA TYR A 159 7.26 6.60 6.96
C TYR A 159 7.04 6.97 5.49
N GLY A 160 8.11 7.39 4.81
CA GLY A 160 8.10 7.71 3.38
C GLY A 160 8.89 6.69 2.55
N TRP A 161 9.14 7.02 1.31
CA TRP A 161 9.94 6.17 0.41
C TRP A 161 11.37 5.95 0.89
N GLU A 162 11.92 6.94 1.61
CA GLU A 162 13.28 6.90 2.15
C GLU A 162 13.47 5.80 3.20
N ASP A 163 12.36 5.28 3.70
CA ASP A 163 12.36 4.20 4.68
C ASP A 163 12.45 2.81 4.04
N VAL A 164 12.28 2.75 2.71
CA VAL A 164 12.41 1.50 1.94
C VAL A 164 13.86 1.31 1.50
N GLY A 165 14.38 0.08 1.64
CA GLY A 165 15.67 -0.32 1.11
C GLY A 165 16.86 -0.11 2.04
N ASN A 166 17.92 0.54 1.57
CA ASN A 166 19.22 0.51 2.21
C ASN A 166 19.26 1.22 3.56
N ARG A 167 19.78 0.54 4.58
CA ARG A 167 20.03 1.07 5.93
C ARG A 167 20.84 2.38 5.91
N ILE A 168 21.79 2.49 5.01
CA ILE A 168 22.74 3.60 4.92
C ILE A 168 22.05 4.89 4.50
N GLN A 169 21.09 4.82 3.61
CA GLN A 169 20.41 5.98 3.05
C GLN A 169 19.74 6.85 4.12
N ARG A 170 18.95 6.23 4.99
CA ARG A 170 18.24 6.97 6.03
C ARG A 170 19.16 7.47 7.14
N VAL A 171 20.04 6.60 7.61
CA VAL A 171 20.98 6.94 8.69
C VAL A 171 21.87 8.11 8.28
N ASN A 172 22.39 8.10 7.06
CA ASN A 172 23.25 9.19 6.59
C ASN A 172 22.53 10.53 6.52
N SER A 173 21.31 10.55 6.05
CA SER A 173 20.58 11.83 5.91
C SER A 173 20.20 12.45 7.25
N LEU A 174 19.98 11.65 8.28
CA LEU A 174 19.59 12.10 9.60
C LEU A 174 20.78 12.34 10.52
N THR A 175 21.72 11.42 10.58
CA THR A 175 22.87 11.47 11.49
C THR A 175 23.76 12.67 11.22
N VAL A 176 23.99 12.99 9.98
CA VAL A 176 24.81 14.13 9.60
C VAL A 176 24.19 15.46 10.07
N ARG A 177 22.89 15.56 10.10
CA ARG A 177 22.19 16.79 10.52
C ARG A 177 22.17 16.99 12.04
N CYS A 178 22.17 15.91 12.80
CA CYS A 178 22.21 16.00 14.27
C CYS A 178 23.56 16.43 14.82
N SER A 179 24.64 16.38 14.04
CA SER A 179 25.95 16.88 14.45
C SER A 179 26.00 18.39 14.67
N SER A 180 25.01 19.12 14.22
CA SER A 180 24.85 20.56 14.48
C SER A 180 24.14 20.88 15.80
N ASN A 181 23.85 19.90 16.64
CA ASN A 181 23.25 20.14 17.95
C ASN A 181 24.36 20.39 19.00
N PRO A 182 24.56 21.64 19.45
CA PRO A 182 25.69 22.00 20.32
C PRO A 182 25.50 21.59 21.78
N SER A 183 24.47 20.88 22.12
CA SER A 183 24.12 20.57 23.49
C SER A 183 24.08 19.08 23.81
N ARG A 184 25.20 18.39 23.60
CA ARG A 184 25.44 17.24 24.43
C ARG A 184 26.07 17.76 25.73
N PRO A 185 25.43 17.67 26.91
CA PRO A 185 26.09 18.04 28.12
C PRO A 185 27.36 17.15 28.22
N SER A 186 28.50 17.79 28.34
CA SER A 186 29.72 17.14 28.69
C SER A 186 29.43 16.26 29.91
N SER A 187 29.64 14.97 29.80
CA SER A 187 29.66 14.07 30.94
C SER A 187 30.58 14.68 31.96
N GLY A 188 30.01 15.25 33.01
CA GLY A 188 30.74 15.74 34.13
C GLY A 188 31.57 14.60 34.67
N THR A 189 32.84 14.75 34.60
CA THR A 189 33.82 14.00 35.32
C THR A 189 33.45 13.97 36.79
N GLY A 190 33.45 12.79 37.36
CA GLY A 190 33.09 12.52 38.73
C GLY A 190 33.73 13.51 39.69
N ALA A 191 32.94 14.06 40.56
CA ALA A 191 33.44 14.71 41.75
C ALA A 191 34.00 13.62 42.68
N ASP A 192 35.26 13.73 42.97
CA ASP A 192 35.90 13.07 44.10
C ASP A 192 35.10 13.40 45.35
N VAL A 193 34.72 12.38 46.09
CA VAL A 193 34.24 12.49 47.46
C VAL A 193 35.49 12.43 48.36
N PRO A 194 35.84 13.44 49.13
CA PRO A 194 36.82 13.31 50.15
C PRO A 194 36.25 12.58 51.38
N ASP A 195 37.11 11.85 52.07
CA ASP A 195 36.91 11.05 53.28
C ASP A 195 36.02 11.66 54.38
#